data_d83c9f553e76222e210980ea4f0a3bf9
#
_entry.id   d83c9f553e76222e210980ea4f0a3bf9
#
_cell.length_a   1.000
_cell.length_b   1.000
_cell.length_c   1.000
_cell.angle_alpha   90.00
_cell.angle_beta   90.00
_cell.angle_gamma   90.00
#
_symmetry.space_group_name_H-M   'P 1'
#
loop_
_entity.id
_entity.type
_entity.pdbx_description
1 polymer ?
#
loop_
_entity_poly.entity_id
_entity_poly.type
_entity_poly.pdbx_seq_one_letter_code
_entity_poly.pdbx_strand_id
1 'polypeptide(L)'
;MCGIVGYTGHLQAAPILLDGLSKLEYRGYDSAGLAVRNGEKKTEIVKAKGRLKSLAEKTDNGNALIGTCGIGHTRWATHGEPSETNAHPHMSDDGNVVGVHNGIVENYQELKEKLIRKGYSFYSSTDTEVAVKLIDYYYKKYEHTPVDAINHALVRIRGSYALAMMFQDYPGEIYVARKDSPMILGVTDGDCFVASDVPAILKYTRTVYYIGNLEMARMADGAITFYNLDGDEIEKQPTQIEWDAEAAEKAGFEHFMIKEIHEQPKAVRDTINSVVKDGAIDLSDVGLTEEQIKNISQIYIVACGSAYHVGVACQYVFEDLAEIPVRVELASEFRYRKMVLDPNGLVIIVSQSGETADSLAALRLAKKKGVKTLGIVNVVGSSIAREADNVFYTLAGPEIAVATTKAYSTQLIAGYCLAVQFAKVRGSIDDTQYAHLIDEMQQLPDKIAKILEDKERIQWFAAKQANASDIFFIGRGIDYAISLEGSLKMKEISYIHSEAYAAGELKHGTISLIEDGTLVIGVLTQSELYEKTVSNMVECKSRGAYLMGLTTYGNYNIEDTVSFTVYIPKTDEHFATSLAVIPLQLMGYYVSVAKGLDVDKPRNLAKSVTVE
;
A
#
# COMPACT_ATOMS: atom_id res chain seq x y z
N MET A 1 1.55 8.96 -4.98
CA MET A 1 0.47 9.63 -4.24
C MET A 1 1.01 10.70 -3.32
N CYS A 2 0.16 11.67 -2.94
CA CYS A 2 0.57 12.86 -2.21
C CYS A 2 0.48 12.69 -0.68
N GLY A 3 1.24 13.48 0.08
CA GLY A 3 1.14 13.57 1.53
C GLY A 3 0.61 14.94 1.96
N ILE A 4 -0.42 14.96 2.82
CA ILE A 4 -0.94 16.17 3.47
C ILE A 4 -0.57 16.12 4.95
N VAL A 5 -0.13 17.26 5.48
CA VAL A 5 -0.02 17.53 6.91
C VAL A 5 -0.55 18.93 7.18
N GLY A 6 -1.35 19.11 8.21
CA GLY A 6 -1.78 20.41 8.72
C GLY A 6 -1.68 20.45 10.23
N TYR A 7 -1.47 21.65 10.75
CA TYR A 7 -1.34 21.92 12.17
C TYR A 7 -1.95 23.27 12.50
N THR A 8 -2.70 23.32 13.58
CA THR A 8 -3.11 24.56 14.23
C THR A 8 -3.06 24.39 15.74
N GLY A 9 -2.46 25.34 16.44
CA GLY A 9 -2.27 25.27 17.90
C GLY A 9 -1.30 26.31 18.43
N HIS A 10 -0.50 25.93 19.43
CA HIS A 10 0.37 26.85 20.18
C HIS A 10 1.82 26.89 19.68
N LEU A 11 2.27 25.84 18.91
CA LEU A 11 3.65 25.71 18.46
C LEU A 11 3.86 26.32 17.07
N GLN A 12 5.12 26.50 16.66
CA GLN A 12 5.45 26.89 15.30
C GLN A 12 5.04 25.79 14.31
N ALA A 13 4.19 26.13 13.35
CA ALA A 13 3.61 25.15 12.42
C ALA A 13 4.64 24.57 11.44
N ALA A 14 5.52 25.39 10.86
CA ALA A 14 6.41 24.96 9.79
C ALA A 14 7.33 23.79 10.15
N PRO A 15 8.01 23.74 11.32
CA PRO A 15 8.80 22.59 11.73
C PRO A 15 7.96 21.31 11.90
N ILE A 16 6.74 21.42 12.45
CA ILE A 16 5.80 20.29 12.62
C ILE A 16 5.36 19.76 11.26
N LEU A 17 5.02 20.63 10.33
CA LEU A 17 4.64 20.28 8.97
C LEU A 17 5.78 19.56 8.24
N LEU A 18 7.02 20.04 8.34
CA LEU A 18 8.19 19.41 7.73
C LEU A 18 8.47 18.03 8.35
N ASP A 19 8.39 17.90 9.68
CA ASP A 19 8.56 16.62 10.37
C ASP A 19 7.50 15.61 9.89
N GLY A 20 6.23 15.98 9.89
CA GLY A 20 5.14 15.15 9.41
C GLY A 20 5.26 14.78 7.93
N LEU A 21 5.59 15.75 7.07
CA LEU A 21 5.80 15.49 5.63
C LEU A 21 7.00 14.57 5.38
N SER A 22 8.04 14.61 6.23
CA SER A 22 9.18 13.69 6.12
C SER A 22 8.76 12.23 6.29
N LYS A 23 7.76 11.99 7.13
CA LYS A 23 7.17 10.66 7.35
C LYS A 23 6.22 10.23 6.22
N LEU A 24 5.81 11.16 5.35
CA LEU A 24 4.93 10.91 4.20
C LEU A 24 5.65 10.99 2.85
N GLU A 25 6.96 11.26 2.82
CA GLU A 25 7.70 11.42 1.55
C GLU A 25 7.65 10.17 0.66
N TYR A 26 7.43 8.98 1.25
CA TYR A 26 7.17 7.75 0.50
C TYR A 26 5.89 7.79 -0.36
N ARG A 27 4.98 8.74 -0.08
CA ARG A 27 3.75 8.95 -0.85
C ARG A 27 3.95 9.88 -2.05
N GLY A 28 4.92 10.81 -1.99
CA GLY A 28 5.18 11.77 -3.08
C GLY A 28 6.44 12.56 -2.82
N TYR A 29 7.24 12.79 -3.86
CA TYR A 29 8.55 13.43 -3.77
C TYR A 29 8.92 14.26 -5.00
N ASP A 30 7.94 14.57 -5.87
CA ASP A 30 8.15 15.33 -7.11
C ASP A 30 8.23 16.84 -6.86
N SER A 31 7.51 17.29 -5.86
CA SER A 31 7.54 18.66 -5.36
C SER A 31 6.91 18.72 -3.97
N ALA A 32 7.22 19.79 -3.23
CA ALA A 32 6.65 20.00 -1.90
C ALA A 32 6.37 21.48 -1.65
N GLY A 33 5.52 21.80 -0.68
CA GLY A 33 5.29 23.17 -0.26
C GLY A 33 4.55 23.28 1.07
N LEU A 34 4.69 24.45 1.68
CA LEU A 34 4.05 24.84 2.91
C LEU A 34 3.27 26.14 2.72
N ALA A 35 2.16 26.26 3.42
CA ALA A 35 1.48 27.52 3.69
C ALA A 35 1.38 27.70 5.19
N VAL A 36 1.88 28.81 5.71
CA VAL A 36 1.91 29.12 7.15
C VAL A 36 1.33 30.50 7.40
N ARG A 37 0.60 30.62 8.48
CA ARG A 37 -0.06 31.87 8.86
C ARG A 37 0.24 32.26 10.31
N ASN A 38 0.49 33.54 10.49
CA ASN A 38 0.72 34.17 11.80
C ASN A 38 -0.41 35.14 12.12
N GLY A 39 -1.42 34.68 12.85
CA GLY A 39 -2.57 35.50 13.25
C GLY A 39 -3.27 36.17 12.04
N GLU A 40 -3.49 37.47 12.12
CA GLU A 40 -4.17 38.26 11.07
C GLU A 40 -3.33 38.51 9.81
N LYS A 41 -2.04 38.14 9.80
CA LYS A 41 -1.17 38.34 8.63
C LYS A 41 -1.61 37.45 7.46
N LYS A 42 -1.23 37.88 6.26
CA LYS A 42 -1.44 37.04 5.06
C LYS A 42 -0.66 35.73 5.18
N THR A 43 -1.24 34.68 4.62
CA THR A 43 -0.60 33.35 4.54
C THR A 43 0.65 33.41 3.67
N GLU A 44 1.79 32.98 4.22
CA GLU A 44 3.05 32.82 3.49
C GLU A 44 3.13 31.43 2.87
N ILE A 45 3.48 31.36 1.58
CA ILE A 45 3.58 30.11 0.82
C ILE A 45 5.00 29.94 0.30
N VAL A 46 5.63 28.82 0.60
CA VAL A 46 6.93 28.42 0.04
C VAL A 46 6.80 27.07 -0.64
N LYS A 47 7.32 26.97 -1.86
CA LYS A 47 7.27 25.76 -2.68
C LYS A 47 8.65 25.40 -3.20
N ALA A 48 8.89 24.10 -3.45
CA ALA A 48 10.11 23.60 -4.05
C ALA A 48 9.79 22.42 -5.00
N LYS A 49 10.51 22.37 -6.12
CA LYS A 49 10.56 21.18 -6.97
C LYS A 49 11.51 20.15 -6.37
N GLY A 50 11.19 18.87 -6.47
CA GLY A 50 12.00 17.78 -5.98
C GLY A 50 11.62 17.33 -4.57
N ARG A 51 12.54 16.62 -3.92
CA ARG A 51 12.34 16.04 -2.58
C ARG A 51 12.13 17.10 -1.49
N LEU A 52 11.55 16.68 -0.38
CA LEU A 52 11.25 17.54 0.77
C LEU A 52 12.49 18.30 1.29
N LYS A 53 13.68 17.73 1.15
CA LYS A 53 14.95 18.38 1.49
C LYS A 53 15.09 19.76 0.86
N SER A 54 14.71 19.93 -0.42
CA SER A 54 14.79 21.22 -1.12
C SER A 54 13.86 22.28 -0.49
N LEU A 55 12.69 21.86 0.01
CA LEU A 55 11.78 22.75 0.73
C LEU A 55 12.32 23.10 2.13
N ALA A 56 12.87 22.12 2.85
CA ALA A 56 13.50 22.33 4.15
C ALA A 56 14.66 23.32 4.06
N GLU A 57 15.53 23.22 3.05
CA GLU A 57 16.62 24.17 2.79
C GLU A 57 16.08 25.59 2.49
N LYS A 58 15.05 25.74 1.67
CA LYS A 58 14.41 27.02 1.35
C LYS A 58 13.77 27.71 2.56
N THR A 59 13.32 26.93 3.54
CA THR A 59 12.61 27.43 4.72
C THR A 59 13.48 27.47 5.97
N ASP A 60 14.79 27.28 5.84
CA ASP A 60 15.71 27.13 6.98
C ASP A 60 15.16 26.11 8.01
N ASN A 61 14.82 24.90 7.53
CA ASN A 61 14.16 23.85 8.31
C ASN A 61 12.86 24.31 9.02
N GLY A 62 12.14 25.22 8.38
CA GLY A 62 10.89 25.80 8.89
C GLY A 62 11.07 27.05 9.73
N ASN A 63 12.30 27.44 10.09
CA ASN A 63 12.55 28.62 10.94
C ASN A 63 12.25 29.95 10.24
N ALA A 64 12.30 29.98 8.91
CA ALA A 64 11.99 31.18 8.13
C ALA A 64 10.50 31.52 8.07
N LEU A 65 9.61 30.54 8.37
CA LEU A 65 8.16 30.74 8.33
C LEU A 65 7.59 30.78 9.76
N ILE A 66 7.17 31.96 10.18
CA ILE A 66 6.64 32.15 11.53
C ILE A 66 5.12 32.08 11.52
N GLY A 67 4.55 31.21 12.35
CA GLY A 67 3.10 31.06 12.51
C GLY A 67 2.71 29.77 13.17
N THR A 68 1.53 29.76 13.78
CA THR A 68 1.00 28.63 14.57
C THR A 68 -0.11 27.86 13.85
N CYS A 69 -0.46 28.26 12.63
CA CYS A 69 -1.43 27.57 11.78
C CYS A 69 -0.83 27.39 10.39
N GLY A 70 -0.91 26.17 9.85
CA GLY A 70 -0.39 25.92 8.51
C GLY A 70 -0.77 24.56 7.94
N ILE A 71 -0.62 24.45 6.62
CA ILE A 71 -0.82 23.23 5.83
C ILE A 71 0.40 22.98 4.94
N GLY A 72 0.74 21.73 4.75
CA GLY A 72 1.87 21.31 3.95
C GLY A 72 1.54 20.11 3.07
N HIS A 73 2.31 19.95 2.02
CA HIS A 73 2.06 18.93 1.01
C HIS A 73 3.35 18.39 0.37
N THR A 74 3.40 17.08 0.15
CA THR A 74 4.36 16.43 -0.76
C THR A 74 3.59 15.86 -1.93
N ARG A 75 4.00 16.22 -3.16
CA ARG A 75 3.25 15.93 -4.39
C ARG A 75 3.82 14.74 -5.14
N TRP A 76 2.93 13.89 -5.59
CA TRP A 76 3.10 12.98 -6.71
C TRP A 76 2.30 13.56 -7.89
N ALA A 77 2.98 13.89 -8.98
CA ALA A 77 2.37 14.60 -10.11
C ALA A 77 1.38 13.69 -10.87
N THR A 78 0.12 14.11 -10.92
CA THR A 78 -0.94 13.52 -11.74
C THR A 78 -1.34 14.47 -12.88
N HIS A 79 -1.66 15.72 -12.54
CA HIS A 79 -2.00 16.80 -13.47
C HIS A 79 -0.96 17.92 -13.41
N GLY A 80 -0.32 18.21 -14.53
CA GLY A 80 0.77 19.17 -14.63
C GLY A 80 2.13 18.59 -14.18
N GLU A 81 3.20 18.95 -14.91
CA GLU A 81 4.56 18.50 -14.64
C GLU A 81 5.07 18.90 -13.24
N PRO A 82 6.07 18.19 -12.69
CA PRO A 82 6.74 18.60 -11.46
C PRO A 82 7.42 19.96 -11.61
N SER A 83 6.87 20.97 -10.93
CA SER A 83 7.40 22.35 -10.92
C SER A 83 6.96 23.07 -9.63
N GLU A 84 7.61 24.19 -9.30
CA GLU A 84 7.17 25.03 -8.17
C GLU A 84 5.78 25.61 -8.39
N THR A 85 5.44 25.97 -9.62
CA THR A 85 4.12 26.50 -9.99
C THR A 85 3.02 25.48 -9.72
N ASN A 86 3.25 24.22 -10.07
CA ASN A 86 2.31 23.12 -9.90
C ASN A 86 2.38 22.45 -8.53
N ALA A 87 3.36 22.78 -7.68
CA ALA A 87 3.42 22.31 -6.30
C ALA A 87 2.26 22.88 -5.48
N HIS A 88 1.73 22.11 -4.52
CA HIS A 88 0.79 22.61 -3.52
C HIS A 88 1.55 23.29 -2.37
N PRO A 89 0.89 24.19 -1.61
CA PRO A 89 -0.49 24.65 -1.69
C PRO A 89 -0.81 25.56 -2.88
N HIS A 90 -2.08 25.58 -3.30
CA HIS A 90 -2.61 26.57 -4.23
C HIS A 90 -3.45 27.65 -3.52
N MET A 91 -3.63 28.80 -4.16
CA MET A 91 -4.27 29.97 -3.58
C MET A 91 -5.27 30.57 -4.57
N SER A 92 -6.36 31.15 -4.05
CA SER A 92 -7.30 31.98 -4.84
C SER A 92 -6.65 33.28 -5.32
N ASP A 93 -7.29 33.96 -6.28
CA ASP A 93 -6.72 35.17 -6.94
C ASP A 93 -6.42 36.30 -5.96
N ASP A 94 -7.21 36.44 -4.92
CA ASP A 94 -7.05 37.47 -3.86
C ASP A 94 -6.36 36.92 -2.58
N GLY A 95 -6.06 35.65 -2.53
CA GLY A 95 -5.43 34.98 -1.38
C GLY A 95 -6.38 34.66 -0.24
N ASN A 96 -7.69 34.77 -0.43
CA ASN A 96 -8.68 34.46 0.60
C ASN A 96 -8.73 32.99 0.99
N VAL A 97 -8.51 32.10 0.02
CA VAL A 97 -8.51 30.65 0.25
C VAL A 97 -7.18 30.06 -0.19
N VAL A 98 -6.56 29.28 0.70
CA VAL A 98 -5.34 28.52 0.44
C VAL A 98 -5.63 27.05 0.73
N GLY A 99 -5.23 26.14 -0.17
CA GLY A 99 -5.54 24.74 0.01
C GLY A 99 -4.54 23.77 -0.59
N VAL A 100 -4.53 22.57 -0.04
CA VAL A 100 -3.83 21.38 -0.54
C VAL A 100 -4.84 20.26 -0.83
N HIS A 101 -4.50 19.37 -1.75
CA HIS A 101 -5.39 18.35 -2.24
C HIS A 101 -4.65 17.05 -2.55
N ASN A 102 -5.18 15.94 -2.08
CA ASN A 102 -4.88 14.59 -2.54
C ASN A 102 -6.12 14.05 -3.26
N GLY A 103 -5.96 13.52 -4.44
CA GLY A 103 -7.05 12.99 -5.24
C GLY A 103 -7.00 13.47 -6.68
N ILE A 104 -8.11 13.29 -7.40
CA ILE A 104 -8.28 13.77 -8.78
C ILE A 104 -9.68 14.39 -8.91
N VAL A 105 -9.72 15.63 -9.37
CA VAL A 105 -10.97 16.31 -9.79
C VAL A 105 -11.20 16.00 -11.27
N GLU A 106 -11.96 14.95 -11.55
CA GLU A 106 -12.17 14.44 -12.93
C GLU A 106 -12.78 15.48 -13.87
N ASN A 107 -13.67 16.33 -13.37
CA ASN A 107 -14.34 17.36 -14.16
C ASN A 107 -13.67 18.75 -14.05
N TYR A 108 -12.38 18.80 -13.72
CA TYR A 108 -11.68 20.08 -13.50
C TYR A 108 -11.70 21.01 -14.70
N GLN A 109 -11.67 20.50 -15.93
CA GLN A 109 -11.70 21.33 -17.14
C GLN A 109 -13.03 22.07 -17.27
N GLU A 110 -14.17 21.38 -17.07
CA GLU A 110 -15.51 21.98 -17.07
C GLU A 110 -15.63 23.07 -15.99
N LEU A 111 -15.13 22.78 -14.78
CA LEU A 111 -15.15 23.73 -13.68
C LEU A 111 -14.23 24.93 -13.94
N LYS A 112 -13.06 24.72 -14.51
CA LYS A 112 -12.10 25.76 -14.90
C LYS A 112 -12.70 26.73 -15.91
N GLU A 113 -13.33 26.21 -16.98
CA GLU A 113 -14.01 27.05 -17.97
C GLU A 113 -15.14 27.90 -17.35
N LYS A 114 -15.92 27.31 -16.43
CA LYS A 114 -16.95 28.01 -15.70
C LYS A 114 -16.39 29.15 -14.84
N LEU A 115 -15.27 28.91 -14.14
CA LEU A 115 -14.61 29.89 -13.30
C LEU A 115 -13.97 31.02 -14.13
N ILE A 116 -13.38 30.71 -15.29
CA ILE A 116 -12.86 31.72 -16.24
C ILE A 116 -13.99 32.67 -16.67
N ARG A 117 -15.19 32.17 -16.98
CA ARG A 117 -16.37 33.01 -17.31
C ARG A 117 -16.84 33.87 -16.12
N LYS A 118 -16.42 33.52 -14.90
CA LYS A 118 -16.67 34.28 -13.67
C LYS A 118 -15.53 35.23 -13.29
N GLY A 119 -14.50 35.34 -14.14
CA GLY A 119 -13.39 36.28 -13.97
C GLY A 119 -12.17 35.72 -13.25
N TYR A 120 -12.11 34.41 -12.95
CA TYR A 120 -10.92 33.77 -12.35
C TYR A 120 -9.83 33.56 -13.39
N SER A 121 -8.59 33.80 -12.97
CA SER A 121 -7.38 33.45 -13.72
C SER A 121 -6.78 32.13 -13.19
N PHE A 122 -5.87 31.52 -13.93
CA PHE A 122 -5.20 30.26 -13.51
C PHE A 122 -3.72 30.34 -13.83
N TYR A 123 -2.89 30.08 -12.84
CA TYR A 123 -1.43 30.14 -12.97
C TYR A 123 -0.79 28.75 -13.07
N SER A 124 -1.51 27.68 -12.70
CA SER A 124 -1.03 26.31 -12.76
C SER A 124 -1.84 25.45 -13.73
N SER A 125 -1.33 24.26 -14.01
CA SER A 125 -2.02 23.22 -14.79
C SER A 125 -2.64 22.13 -13.91
N THR A 126 -2.82 22.40 -12.59
CA THR A 126 -3.34 21.43 -11.64
C THR A 126 -4.86 21.53 -11.50
N ASP A 127 -5.50 20.41 -11.26
CA ASP A 127 -6.91 20.31 -10.88
C ASP A 127 -7.17 20.89 -9.48
N THR A 128 -6.16 20.88 -8.61
CA THR A 128 -6.23 21.45 -7.26
C THR A 128 -6.44 22.96 -7.26
N GLU A 129 -5.79 23.71 -8.15
CA GLU A 129 -6.05 25.14 -8.26
C GLU A 129 -7.50 25.42 -8.61
N VAL A 130 -8.11 24.54 -9.47
CA VAL A 130 -9.52 24.64 -9.82
C VAL A 130 -10.42 24.40 -8.61
N ALA A 131 -10.11 23.40 -7.78
CA ALA A 131 -10.86 23.11 -6.56
C ALA A 131 -10.79 24.28 -5.56
N VAL A 132 -9.60 24.83 -5.32
CA VAL A 132 -9.40 25.98 -4.40
C VAL A 132 -10.18 27.20 -4.89
N LYS A 133 -10.13 27.52 -6.18
CA LYS A 133 -10.85 28.67 -6.76
C LYS A 133 -12.36 28.43 -6.83
N LEU A 134 -12.81 27.20 -6.95
CA LEU A 134 -14.24 26.87 -6.86
C LEU A 134 -14.78 27.12 -5.44
N ILE A 135 -13.98 26.75 -4.42
CA ILE A 135 -14.32 27.02 -3.01
C ILE A 135 -14.34 28.53 -2.76
N ASP A 136 -13.36 29.29 -3.24
CA ASP A 136 -13.34 30.75 -3.14
C ASP A 136 -14.53 31.42 -3.82
N TYR A 137 -14.94 30.91 -5.01
CA TYR A 137 -16.16 31.38 -5.69
C TYR A 137 -17.40 31.24 -4.83
N TYR A 138 -17.57 30.08 -4.18
CA TYR A 138 -18.71 29.87 -3.30
C TYR A 138 -18.56 30.61 -1.96
N TYR A 139 -17.33 30.77 -1.44
CA TYR A 139 -17.05 31.55 -0.26
C TYR A 139 -17.50 33.01 -0.39
N LYS A 140 -17.20 33.62 -1.52
CA LYS A 140 -17.69 34.98 -1.85
C LYS A 140 -19.20 35.03 -2.07
N LYS A 141 -19.78 33.94 -2.57
CA LYS A 141 -21.21 33.87 -2.89
C LYS A 141 -22.09 33.68 -1.66
N TYR A 142 -21.59 32.99 -0.63
CA TYR A 142 -22.33 32.63 0.58
C TYR A 142 -21.83 33.37 1.83
N GLU A 143 -21.60 34.69 1.67
CA GLU A 143 -21.30 35.62 2.76
C GLU A 143 -20.12 35.19 3.66
N HIS A 144 -19.07 34.60 3.03
CA HIS A 144 -17.83 34.21 3.71
C HIS A 144 -17.99 33.08 4.76
N THR A 145 -18.90 32.14 4.57
CA THR A 145 -19.05 30.96 5.42
C THR A 145 -18.22 29.79 4.86
N PRO A 146 -17.12 29.36 5.52
CA PRO A 146 -16.25 28.30 4.99
C PRO A 146 -16.97 26.95 4.78
N VAL A 147 -17.79 26.50 5.75
CA VAL A 147 -18.50 25.23 5.69
C VAL A 147 -19.45 25.20 4.49
N ASP A 148 -20.26 26.25 4.30
CA ASP A 148 -21.20 26.32 3.16
C ASP A 148 -20.45 26.42 1.82
N ALA A 149 -19.35 27.18 1.77
CA ALA A 149 -18.53 27.30 0.57
C ALA A 149 -17.96 25.96 0.13
N ILE A 150 -17.41 25.20 1.09
CA ILE A 150 -16.87 23.87 0.85
C ILE A 150 -17.99 22.92 0.39
N ASN A 151 -19.11 22.87 1.09
CA ASN A 151 -20.26 22.04 0.73
C ASN A 151 -20.69 22.24 -0.72
N HIS A 152 -20.93 23.50 -1.10
CA HIS A 152 -21.36 23.84 -2.44
C HIS A 152 -20.33 23.49 -3.52
N ALA A 153 -19.04 23.57 -3.20
CA ALA A 153 -17.97 23.16 -4.08
C ALA A 153 -17.93 21.62 -4.23
N LEU A 154 -18.01 20.88 -3.11
CA LEU A 154 -17.93 19.42 -3.12
C LEU A 154 -19.06 18.74 -3.90
N VAL A 155 -20.27 19.28 -3.86
CA VAL A 155 -21.40 18.80 -4.67
C VAL A 155 -21.13 18.94 -6.18
N ARG A 156 -20.21 19.82 -6.59
CA ARG A 156 -19.85 20.04 -8.00
C ARG A 156 -18.64 19.26 -8.47
N ILE A 157 -17.79 18.83 -7.53
CA ILE A 157 -16.59 18.07 -7.82
C ILE A 157 -16.95 16.60 -8.08
N ARG A 158 -16.49 16.08 -9.22
CA ARG A 158 -16.49 14.63 -9.52
C ARG A 158 -15.08 14.08 -9.30
N GLY A 159 -14.98 12.85 -8.79
CA GLY A 159 -13.71 12.19 -8.46
C GLY A 159 -13.47 12.08 -6.97
N SER A 160 -12.21 11.83 -6.59
CA SER A 160 -11.76 11.65 -5.22
C SER A 160 -11.07 12.91 -4.68
N TYR A 161 -11.19 13.17 -3.38
CA TYR A 161 -10.49 14.27 -2.73
C TYR A 161 -10.24 14.04 -1.24
N ALA A 162 -9.08 14.52 -0.78
CA ALA A 162 -8.80 14.91 0.60
C ALA A 162 -8.25 16.33 0.54
N LEU A 163 -9.00 17.28 1.07
CA LEU A 163 -8.71 18.71 1.03
C LEU A 163 -8.38 19.20 2.43
N ALA A 164 -7.34 20.05 2.53
CA ALA A 164 -7.11 20.85 3.74
C ALA A 164 -6.94 22.32 3.33
N MET A 165 -7.68 23.22 3.98
CA MET A 165 -7.86 24.60 3.54
C MET A 165 -7.77 25.58 4.71
N MET A 166 -7.24 26.77 4.42
CA MET A 166 -7.20 27.92 5.32
C MET A 166 -7.91 29.10 4.65
N PHE A 167 -8.67 29.85 5.42
CA PHE A 167 -9.41 31.04 4.97
C PHE A 167 -8.87 32.29 5.63
N GLN A 168 -8.72 33.40 4.88
CA GLN A 168 -8.09 34.65 5.37
C GLN A 168 -8.87 35.26 6.54
N ASP A 169 -10.20 35.14 6.55
CA ASP A 169 -11.05 35.74 7.61
C ASP A 169 -11.14 34.87 8.86
N TYR A 170 -10.55 33.62 8.83
CA TYR A 170 -10.57 32.67 9.94
C TYR A 170 -9.15 32.26 10.34
N PRO A 171 -8.42 33.18 11.03
CA PRO A 171 -7.07 32.92 11.51
C PRO A 171 -7.05 31.79 12.55
N GLY A 172 -6.09 30.89 12.43
CA GLY A 172 -5.96 29.75 13.37
C GLY A 172 -6.89 28.58 13.09
N GLU A 173 -7.66 28.63 12.01
CA GLU A 173 -8.57 27.54 11.65
C GLU A 173 -8.12 26.81 10.39
N ILE A 174 -8.29 25.48 10.40
CA ILE A 174 -8.10 24.62 9.24
C ILE A 174 -9.41 23.87 8.99
N TYR A 175 -9.86 23.88 7.75
CA TYR A 175 -11.04 23.16 7.29
C TYR A 175 -10.60 22.01 6.40
N VAL A 176 -11.20 20.84 6.60
CA VAL A 176 -10.88 19.64 5.85
C VAL A 176 -12.13 18.99 5.27
N ALA A 177 -11.97 18.31 4.16
CA ALA A 177 -13.05 17.54 3.53
C ALA A 177 -12.50 16.30 2.85
N ARG A 178 -13.27 15.22 2.84
CA ARG A 178 -12.80 13.96 2.30
C ARG A 178 -13.87 13.23 1.46
N LYS A 179 -13.40 12.63 0.36
CA LYS A 179 -14.09 11.58 -0.40
C LYS A 179 -13.05 10.67 -1.07
N ASP A 180 -13.07 9.40 -0.74
CA ASP A 180 -12.27 8.31 -1.35
C ASP A 180 -10.73 8.45 -1.25
N SER A 181 -10.20 9.53 -0.68
CA SER A 181 -8.77 9.70 -0.37
C SER A 181 -8.54 9.66 1.13
N PRO A 182 -7.46 9.02 1.65
CA PRO A 182 -7.26 8.87 3.09
C PRO A 182 -6.95 10.20 3.78
N MET A 183 -7.54 10.39 4.97
CA MET A 183 -7.30 11.52 5.86
C MET A 183 -7.69 11.18 7.28
N ILE A 184 -6.86 11.56 8.22
CA ILE A 184 -7.08 11.44 9.66
C ILE A 184 -6.89 12.81 10.34
N LEU A 185 -7.55 12.98 11.45
CA LEU A 185 -7.43 14.18 12.30
C LEU A 185 -6.92 13.75 13.66
N GLY A 186 -5.99 14.50 14.24
CA GLY A 186 -5.45 14.25 15.56
C GLY A 186 -5.72 15.44 16.49
N VAL A 187 -5.81 15.18 17.78
CA VAL A 187 -6.04 16.22 18.80
C VAL A 187 -5.16 15.97 20.01
N THR A 188 -4.70 17.07 20.61
CA THR A 188 -4.11 17.11 21.95
C THR A 188 -4.74 18.23 22.74
N ASP A 189 -4.25 18.50 23.96
CA ASP A 189 -4.70 19.67 24.73
C ASP A 189 -4.20 20.97 24.06
N GLY A 190 -5.07 21.60 23.29
CA GLY A 190 -4.85 22.88 22.62
C GLY A 190 -4.29 22.81 21.19
N ASP A 191 -3.96 21.63 20.66
CA ASP A 191 -3.42 21.50 19.30
C ASP A 191 -4.25 20.53 18.46
N CYS A 192 -4.41 20.85 17.18
CA CYS A 192 -5.06 19.98 16.19
C CYS A 192 -4.13 19.67 15.02
N PHE A 193 -4.24 18.46 14.52
CA PHE A 193 -3.46 17.93 13.41
C PHE A 193 -4.36 17.34 12.33
N VAL A 194 -3.99 17.49 11.08
CA VAL A 194 -4.53 16.69 9.97
C VAL A 194 -3.39 16.03 9.23
N ALA A 195 -3.58 14.77 8.83
CA ALA A 195 -2.62 14.07 8.02
C ALA A 195 -3.31 13.08 7.06
N SER A 196 -2.65 12.77 5.97
CA SER A 196 -3.10 11.71 5.06
C SER A 196 -2.73 10.31 5.54
N ASP A 197 -1.88 10.20 6.58
CA ASP A 197 -1.56 8.90 7.21
C ASP A 197 -1.07 9.10 8.65
N VAL A 198 -1.28 8.08 9.49
CA VAL A 198 -0.96 8.04 10.92
C VAL A 198 0.51 8.37 11.25
N PRO A 199 1.53 7.83 10.55
CA PRO A 199 2.94 8.09 10.87
C PRO A 199 3.31 9.57 10.94
N ALA A 200 2.60 10.44 10.20
CA ALA A 200 2.90 11.87 10.15
C ALA A 200 2.64 12.60 11.48
N ILE A 201 1.71 12.11 12.28
CA ILE A 201 1.28 12.78 13.53
C ILE A 201 1.49 11.93 14.79
N LEU A 202 1.91 10.66 14.63
CA LEU A 202 2.05 9.71 15.73
C LEU A 202 3.00 10.19 16.85
N LYS A 203 4.00 10.98 16.52
CA LYS A 203 4.92 11.62 17.48
C LYS A 203 4.23 12.63 18.40
N TYR A 204 3.15 13.27 17.92
CA TYR A 204 2.45 14.35 18.61
C TYR A 204 1.21 13.85 19.32
N THR A 205 0.45 12.96 18.69
CA THR A 205 -0.78 12.40 19.27
C THR A 205 -1.04 10.96 18.82
N ARG A 206 -1.63 10.19 19.74
CA ARG A 206 -2.17 8.84 19.47
C ARG A 206 -3.69 8.82 19.42
N THR A 207 -4.33 9.95 19.75
CA THR A 207 -5.79 10.12 19.69
C THR A 207 -6.15 10.69 18.33
N VAL A 208 -6.80 9.88 17.50
CA VAL A 208 -7.16 10.25 16.13
C VAL A 208 -8.64 10.04 15.85
N TYR A 209 -9.15 10.80 14.89
CA TYR A 209 -10.48 10.65 14.32
C TYR A 209 -10.36 10.30 12.84
N TYR A 210 -11.14 9.33 12.41
CA TYR A 210 -11.30 9.00 11.00
C TYR A 210 -12.47 9.80 10.43
N ILE A 211 -12.17 10.68 9.48
CA ILE A 211 -13.20 11.39 8.73
C ILE A 211 -13.77 10.47 7.65
N GLY A 212 -15.08 10.38 7.54
CA GLY A 212 -15.80 9.56 6.57
C GLY A 212 -15.83 10.18 5.17
N ASN A 213 -16.41 9.45 4.21
CA ASN A 213 -16.66 9.99 2.88
C ASN A 213 -17.76 11.03 2.91
N LEU A 214 -17.55 12.12 2.18
CA LEU A 214 -18.48 13.25 2.09
C LEU A 214 -18.70 13.94 3.45
N GLU A 215 -17.73 13.84 4.34
CA GLU A 215 -17.71 14.57 5.60
C GLU A 215 -16.67 15.69 5.55
N MET A 216 -16.87 16.67 6.39
CA MET A 216 -15.99 17.79 6.62
C MET A 216 -15.66 17.94 8.10
N ALA A 217 -14.56 18.64 8.40
CA ALA A 217 -14.29 19.06 9.77
C ALA A 217 -13.64 20.45 9.80
N ARG A 218 -13.88 21.16 10.89
CA ARG A 218 -13.21 22.40 11.31
C ARG A 218 -12.29 22.08 12.49
N MET A 219 -11.06 22.50 12.40
CA MET A 219 -10.06 22.38 13.45
C MET A 219 -9.69 23.77 13.95
N ALA A 220 -9.91 24.04 15.23
CA ALA A 220 -9.63 25.32 15.88
C ALA A 220 -9.50 25.11 17.40
N ASP A 221 -8.62 25.87 18.05
CA ASP A 221 -8.50 25.97 19.51
C ASP A 221 -8.43 24.60 20.24
N GLY A 222 -7.72 23.62 19.66
CA GLY A 222 -7.58 22.27 20.22
C GLY A 222 -8.85 21.42 20.10
N ALA A 223 -9.85 21.84 19.33
CA ALA A 223 -11.10 21.11 19.11
C ALA A 223 -11.36 20.83 17.63
N ILE A 224 -12.09 19.74 17.38
CA ILE A 224 -12.50 19.33 16.03
C ILE A 224 -14.02 19.22 16.01
N THR A 225 -14.65 19.99 15.12
CA THR A 225 -16.09 19.92 14.84
C THR A 225 -16.30 19.25 13.48
N PHE A 226 -17.13 18.22 13.42
CA PHE A 226 -17.39 17.47 12.19
C PHE A 226 -18.74 17.85 11.60
N TYR A 227 -18.85 17.81 10.28
CA TYR A 227 -20.06 18.16 9.52
C TYR A 227 -20.34 17.12 8.43
N ASN A 228 -21.62 16.89 8.16
CA ASN A 228 -22.09 16.18 6.97
C ASN A 228 -22.14 17.13 5.75
N LEU A 229 -22.57 16.60 4.57
CA LEU A 229 -22.73 17.42 3.36
C LEU A 229 -23.87 18.45 3.44
N ASP A 230 -24.80 18.34 4.37
CA ASP A 230 -25.86 19.32 4.58
C ASP A 230 -25.42 20.46 5.49
N GLY A 231 -24.20 20.36 6.06
CA GLY A 231 -23.63 21.34 6.97
C GLY A 231 -24.04 21.12 8.43
N ASP A 232 -24.77 20.02 8.74
CA ASP A 232 -25.12 19.70 10.10
C ASP A 232 -23.93 19.11 10.86
N GLU A 233 -23.81 19.48 12.13
CA GLU A 233 -22.79 18.92 13.02
C GLU A 233 -23.08 17.45 13.31
N ILE A 234 -22.01 16.62 13.26
CA ILE A 234 -22.05 15.18 13.57
C ILE A 234 -21.05 14.84 14.67
N GLU A 235 -21.40 13.88 15.52
CA GLU A 235 -20.49 13.39 16.55
C GLU A 235 -19.60 12.26 16.03
N LYS A 236 -18.33 12.27 16.43
CA LYS A 236 -17.34 11.23 16.13
C LYS A 236 -16.66 10.76 17.39
N GLN A 237 -16.35 9.48 17.44
CA GLN A 237 -15.55 8.92 18.53
C GLN A 237 -14.08 8.85 18.14
N PRO A 238 -13.17 9.21 19.06
CA PRO A 238 -11.74 9.07 18.82
C PRO A 238 -11.31 7.60 18.84
N THR A 239 -10.25 7.31 18.11
CA THR A 239 -9.57 6.01 18.11
C THR A 239 -8.17 6.19 18.69
N GLN A 240 -7.74 5.30 19.59
CA GLN A 240 -6.37 5.26 20.08
C GLN A 240 -5.50 4.43 19.15
N ILE A 241 -4.36 4.98 18.75
CA ILE A 241 -3.37 4.28 17.93
C ILE A 241 -2.38 3.58 18.86
N GLU A 242 -2.37 2.26 18.80
CA GLU A 242 -1.48 1.42 19.62
C GLU A 242 -0.09 1.18 19.01
N TRP A 243 0.16 1.69 17.80
CA TRP A 243 1.43 1.49 17.11
C TRP A 243 2.60 2.10 17.88
N ASP A 244 3.71 1.36 17.91
CA ASP A 244 4.96 1.87 18.42
C ASP A 244 5.60 2.85 17.42
N ALA A 245 5.88 4.07 17.86
CA ALA A 245 6.53 5.08 17.04
C ALA A 245 7.97 4.65 16.64
N GLU A 246 8.67 3.88 17.50
CA GLU A 246 10.01 3.35 17.22
C GLU A 246 9.97 2.30 16.09
N ALA A 247 8.86 1.60 15.91
CA ALA A 247 8.68 0.64 14.81
C ALA A 247 8.76 1.30 13.42
N ALA A 248 8.49 2.59 13.32
CA ALA A 248 8.63 3.38 12.09
C ALA A 248 10.05 3.93 11.85
N GLU A 249 11.04 3.53 12.65
CA GLU A 249 12.45 3.92 12.48
C GLU A 249 13.26 2.80 11.84
N LYS A 250 14.45 3.13 11.27
CA LYS A 250 15.33 2.14 10.62
C LYS A 250 16.01 1.16 11.56
N ALA A 251 16.02 1.39 12.87
CA ALA A 251 16.57 0.52 13.90
C ALA A 251 18.00 0.00 13.59
N GLY A 252 18.85 0.86 13.03
CA GLY A 252 20.24 0.53 12.68
C GLY A 252 20.44 -0.11 11.29
N PHE A 253 19.39 -0.41 10.56
CA PHE A 253 19.49 -0.88 9.17
C PHE A 253 19.76 0.29 8.21
N GLU A 254 20.41 0.01 7.10
CA GLU A 254 20.71 1.01 6.07
C GLU A 254 19.44 1.54 5.41
N HIS A 255 18.48 0.63 5.10
CA HIS A 255 17.22 0.93 4.43
C HIS A 255 16.02 0.31 5.18
N PHE A 256 14.83 0.89 5.01
CA PHE A 256 13.59 0.32 5.55
C PHE A 256 13.30 -1.05 4.94
N MET A 257 13.51 -1.23 3.64
CA MET A 257 13.23 -2.51 2.98
C MET A 257 13.99 -3.67 3.62
N ILE A 258 15.29 -3.53 3.88
CA ILE A 258 16.06 -4.62 4.50
C ILE A 258 15.65 -4.84 5.96
N LYS A 259 15.32 -3.78 6.70
CA LYS A 259 14.72 -3.91 8.04
C LYS A 259 13.43 -4.73 7.97
N GLU A 260 12.52 -4.37 7.07
CA GLU A 260 11.22 -5.02 6.91
C GLU A 260 11.35 -6.48 6.45
N ILE A 261 12.35 -6.81 5.63
CA ILE A 261 12.71 -8.19 5.31
C ILE A 261 13.14 -8.95 6.59
N HIS A 262 13.93 -8.34 7.48
CA HIS A 262 14.37 -8.96 8.74
C HIS A 262 13.26 -9.00 9.81
N GLU A 263 12.23 -8.20 9.70
CA GLU A 263 11.07 -8.23 10.59
C GLU A 263 10.07 -9.37 10.26
N GLN A 264 10.19 -10.01 9.10
CA GLN A 264 9.25 -11.05 8.67
C GLN A 264 9.07 -12.21 9.66
N PRO A 265 10.12 -12.74 10.33
CA PRO A 265 9.92 -13.79 11.35
C PRO A 265 8.94 -13.36 12.45
N LYS A 266 9.09 -12.11 12.93
CA LYS A 266 8.20 -11.57 13.96
C LYS A 266 6.81 -11.32 13.41
N ALA A 267 6.69 -10.65 12.26
CA ALA A 267 5.41 -10.30 11.66
C ALA A 267 4.57 -11.55 11.31
N VAL A 268 5.20 -12.59 10.77
CA VAL A 268 4.57 -13.88 10.50
C VAL A 268 4.09 -14.55 11.78
N ARG A 269 4.90 -14.56 12.85
CA ARG A 269 4.53 -15.10 14.16
C ARG A 269 3.34 -14.35 14.76
N ASP A 270 3.36 -13.03 14.72
CA ASP A 270 2.29 -12.20 15.27
C ASP A 270 0.96 -12.43 14.52
N THR A 271 1.02 -12.58 13.19
CA THR A 271 -0.16 -12.88 12.36
C THR A 271 -0.72 -14.27 12.66
N ILE A 272 0.11 -15.30 12.79
CA ILE A 272 -0.33 -16.66 13.18
C ILE A 272 -0.99 -16.61 14.56
N ASN A 273 -0.33 -16.01 15.55
CA ASN A 273 -0.81 -15.96 16.93
C ASN A 273 -2.09 -15.13 17.10
N SER A 274 -2.44 -14.28 16.14
CA SER A 274 -3.70 -13.54 16.20
C SER A 274 -4.93 -14.45 16.12
N VAL A 275 -4.82 -15.57 15.42
CA VAL A 275 -5.92 -16.52 15.19
C VAL A 275 -5.65 -17.95 15.66
N VAL A 276 -4.38 -18.36 15.85
CA VAL A 276 -4.05 -19.70 16.37
C VAL A 276 -3.96 -19.64 17.88
N LYS A 277 -4.90 -20.31 18.56
CA LYS A 277 -5.00 -20.39 20.03
C LYS A 277 -5.17 -21.87 20.41
N ASP A 278 -4.38 -22.34 21.36
CA ASP A 278 -4.47 -23.72 21.90
C ASP A 278 -4.45 -24.82 20.81
N GLY A 279 -3.66 -24.62 19.75
CA GLY A 279 -3.51 -25.58 18.65
C GLY A 279 -4.68 -25.62 17.66
N ALA A 280 -5.55 -24.63 17.69
CA ALA A 280 -6.67 -24.49 16.75
C ALA A 280 -6.75 -23.05 16.18
N ILE A 281 -7.33 -22.92 14.99
CA ILE A 281 -7.56 -21.62 14.35
C ILE A 281 -8.94 -21.11 14.79
N ASP A 282 -8.96 -19.96 15.43
CA ASP A 282 -10.16 -19.23 15.84
C ASP A 282 -10.37 -18.00 14.95
N LEU A 283 -11.42 -18.01 14.13
CA LEU A 283 -11.81 -16.91 13.24
C LEU A 283 -12.95 -16.04 13.83
N SER A 284 -13.24 -16.14 15.12
CA SER A 284 -14.33 -15.37 15.76
C SER A 284 -14.10 -13.86 15.61
N ASP A 285 -12.87 -13.38 15.80
CA ASP A 285 -12.50 -11.96 15.64
C ASP A 285 -12.56 -11.50 14.17
N VAL A 286 -12.44 -12.44 13.22
CA VAL A 286 -12.64 -12.19 11.77
C VAL A 286 -14.14 -12.08 11.43
N GLY A 287 -14.99 -12.64 12.27
CA GLY A 287 -16.45 -12.60 12.12
C GLY A 287 -17.03 -13.64 11.18
N LEU A 288 -16.23 -14.66 10.77
CA LEU A 288 -16.70 -15.78 9.94
C LEU A 288 -17.19 -16.94 10.81
N THR A 289 -18.45 -17.33 10.62
CA THR A 289 -19.03 -18.50 11.30
C THR A 289 -18.80 -19.78 10.51
N GLU A 290 -18.80 -20.94 11.19
CA GLU A 290 -18.71 -22.25 10.52
C GLU A 290 -19.83 -22.46 9.50
N GLU A 291 -21.05 -22.00 9.80
CA GLU A 291 -22.18 -22.12 8.86
C GLU A 291 -21.92 -21.32 7.57
N GLN A 292 -21.38 -20.11 7.70
CA GLN A 292 -21.01 -19.33 6.53
C GLN A 292 -19.92 -20.04 5.71
N ILE A 293 -18.87 -20.55 6.36
CA ILE A 293 -17.79 -21.28 5.71
C ILE A 293 -18.31 -22.51 4.95
N LYS A 294 -19.21 -23.31 5.56
CA LYS A 294 -19.82 -24.48 4.92
C LYS A 294 -20.62 -24.14 3.64
N ASN A 295 -21.23 -22.96 3.63
CA ASN A 295 -22.08 -22.52 2.52
C ASN A 295 -21.31 -21.81 1.37
N ILE A 296 -20.02 -21.51 1.54
CA ILE A 296 -19.22 -20.89 0.47
C ILE A 296 -19.01 -21.87 -0.67
N SER A 297 -19.51 -21.51 -1.85
CA SER A 297 -19.41 -22.32 -3.07
C SER A 297 -18.25 -21.89 -3.99
N GLN A 298 -17.80 -20.65 -3.89
CA GLN A 298 -16.78 -20.05 -4.75
C GLN A 298 -16.04 -18.94 -3.99
N ILE A 299 -14.73 -18.86 -4.15
CA ILE A 299 -13.91 -17.76 -3.65
C ILE A 299 -13.44 -16.90 -4.82
N TYR A 300 -13.49 -15.56 -4.65
CA TYR A 300 -12.88 -14.59 -5.54
C TYR A 300 -11.85 -13.80 -4.74
N ILE A 301 -10.56 -13.92 -5.08
CA ILE A 301 -9.50 -13.13 -4.45
C ILE A 301 -9.20 -11.96 -5.37
N VAL A 302 -9.41 -10.74 -4.90
CA VAL A 302 -9.30 -9.53 -5.73
C VAL A 302 -8.29 -8.58 -5.11
N ALA A 303 -7.27 -8.20 -5.87
CA ALA A 303 -6.16 -7.39 -5.37
C ALA A 303 -5.34 -6.72 -6.50
N CYS A 304 -4.32 -5.94 -6.11
CA CYS A 304 -3.37 -5.29 -7.00
C CYS A 304 -1.93 -5.66 -6.61
N GLY A 305 -1.03 -5.72 -7.61
CA GLY A 305 0.42 -5.88 -7.39
C GLY A 305 0.78 -7.14 -6.58
N SER A 306 1.65 -6.99 -5.58
CA SER A 306 2.06 -8.12 -4.72
C SER A 306 0.89 -8.81 -4.01
N ALA A 307 -0.14 -8.06 -3.62
CA ALA A 307 -1.35 -8.65 -3.02
C ALA A 307 -2.13 -9.53 -4.02
N TYR A 308 -2.08 -9.23 -5.32
CA TYR A 308 -2.61 -10.11 -6.35
C TYR A 308 -1.81 -11.43 -6.41
N HIS A 309 -0.47 -11.38 -6.29
CA HIS A 309 0.37 -12.58 -6.24
C HIS A 309 0.13 -13.42 -4.98
N VAL A 310 -0.22 -12.78 -3.83
CA VAL A 310 -0.75 -13.52 -2.66
C VAL A 310 -1.98 -14.32 -3.06
N GLY A 311 -2.91 -13.69 -3.77
CA GLY A 311 -4.11 -14.37 -4.26
C GLY A 311 -3.79 -15.57 -5.14
N VAL A 312 -2.82 -15.43 -6.07
CA VAL A 312 -2.40 -16.53 -6.96
C VAL A 312 -1.80 -17.68 -6.16
N ALA A 313 -0.98 -17.42 -5.14
CA ALA A 313 -0.45 -18.47 -4.28
C ALA A 313 -1.55 -19.13 -3.43
N CYS A 314 -2.42 -18.33 -2.81
CA CYS A 314 -3.51 -18.83 -1.98
C CYS A 314 -4.56 -19.63 -2.78
N GLN A 315 -4.72 -19.37 -4.08
CA GLN A 315 -5.59 -20.16 -4.94
C GLN A 315 -5.25 -21.66 -4.83
N TYR A 316 -3.98 -22.02 -5.01
CA TYR A 316 -3.54 -23.41 -4.90
C TYR A 316 -3.86 -24.00 -3.54
N VAL A 317 -3.62 -23.24 -2.46
CA VAL A 317 -3.84 -23.71 -1.09
C VAL A 317 -5.33 -23.93 -0.79
N PHE A 318 -6.21 -23.02 -1.20
CA PHE A 318 -7.65 -23.17 -1.01
C PHE A 318 -8.25 -24.30 -1.84
N GLU A 319 -7.85 -24.40 -3.11
CA GLU A 319 -8.37 -25.42 -4.02
C GLU A 319 -7.96 -26.82 -3.57
N ASP A 320 -6.70 -26.99 -3.13
CA ASP A 320 -6.18 -28.28 -2.69
C ASP A 320 -6.69 -28.70 -1.31
N LEU A 321 -6.68 -27.80 -0.32
CA LEU A 321 -7.07 -28.14 1.05
C LEU A 321 -8.57 -28.08 1.29
N ALA A 322 -9.22 -27.00 0.85
CA ALA A 322 -10.64 -26.74 1.17
C ALA A 322 -11.60 -27.20 0.07
N GLU A 323 -11.08 -27.65 -1.09
CA GLU A 323 -11.87 -28.08 -2.25
C GLU A 323 -12.91 -27.03 -2.68
N ILE A 324 -12.54 -25.74 -2.62
CA ILE A 324 -13.37 -24.62 -3.05
C ILE A 324 -12.75 -24.01 -4.30
N PRO A 325 -13.48 -23.90 -5.43
CA PRO A 325 -12.99 -23.22 -6.61
C PRO A 325 -12.61 -21.76 -6.31
N VAL A 326 -11.44 -21.32 -6.76
CA VAL A 326 -10.94 -19.97 -6.53
C VAL A 326 -10.69 -19.25 -7.86
N ARG A 327 -11.09 -17.99 -7.94
CA ARG A 327 -10.71 -17.09 -9.03
C ARG A 327 -9.90 -15.94 -8.46
N VAL A 328 -8.75 -15.69 -9.05
CA VAL A 328 -7.90 -14.56 -8.68
C VAL A 328 -8.01 -13.50 -9.77
N GLU A 329 -8.35 -12.28 -9.37
CA GLU A 329 -8.68 -11.19 -10.29
C GLU A 329 -7.87 -9.93 -9.94
N LEU A 330 -7.35 -9.25 -10.95
CA LEU A 330 -6.84 -7.89 -10.78
C LEU A 330 -7.99 -6.94 -10.45
N ALA A 331 -7.86 -6.16 -9.39
CA ALA A 331 -8.93 -5.27 -8.94
C ALA A 331 -9.31 -4.22 -10.00
N SER A 332 -8.33 -3.72 -10.76
CA SER A 332 -8.53 -2.80 -11.89
C SER A 332 -9.42 -3.39 -12.99
N GLU A 333 -9.32 -4.71 -13.26
CA GLU A 333 -10.13 -5.39 -14.26
C GLU A 333 -11.48 -5.84 -13.70
N PHE A 334 -11.49 -6.30 -12.43
CA PHE A 334 -12.71 -6.75 -11.76
C PHE A 334 -13.78 -5.67 -11.72
N ARG A 335 -13.41 -4.42 -11.44
CA ARG A 335 -14.35 -3.32 -11.27
C ARG A 335 -15.07 -2.90 -12.55
N TYR A 336 -14.49 -3.11 -13.72
CA TYR A 336 -15.06 -2.68 -15.01
C TYR A 336 -15.69 -3.80 -15.83
N ARG A 337 -15.28 -5.04 -15.58
CA ARG A 337 -15.84 -6.19 -16.27
C ARG A 337 -17.23 -6.54 -15.73
N LYS A 338 -18.13 -7.00 -16.61
CA LYS A 338 -19.41 -7.58 -16.17
C LYS A 338 -19.18 -8.92 -15.47
N MET A 339 -18.89 -8.86 -14.17
CA MET A 339 -18.68 -10.05 -13.35
C MET A 339 -20.00 -10.78 -13.08
N VAL A 340 -19.98 -12.09 -13.31
CA VAL A 340 -20.98 -13.03 -12.82
C VAL A 340 -20.43 -13.63 -11.53
N LEU A 341 -20.95 -13.17 -10.39
CA LEU A 341 -20.56 -13.66 -9.07
C LEU A 341 -21.59 -14.68 -8.59
N ASP A 342 -21.12 -15.73 -7.94
CA ASP A 342 -21.97 -16.69 -7.26
C ASP A 342 -22.60 -16.03 -6.03
N PRO A 343 -23.92 -16.09 -5.82
CA PRO A 343 -24.56 -15.51 -4.63
C PRO A 343 -24.07 -16.08 -3.29
N ASN A 344 -23.61 -17.32 -3.29
CA ASN A 344 -22.98 -17.99 -2.14
C ASN A 344 -21.46 -17.87 -2.15
N GLY A 345 -20.90 -16.99 -2.98
CA GLY A 345 -19.47 -16.76 -3.05
C GLY A 345 -18.96 -15.89 -1.89
N LEU A 346 -17.63 -15.91 -1.73
CA LEU A 346 -16.89 -14.99 -0.86
C LEU A 346 -15.90 -14.19 -1.71
N VAL A 347 -15.98 -12.86 -1.65
CA VAL A 347 -14.99 -11.97 -2.27
C VAL A 347 -13.99 -11.54 -1.21
N ILE A 348 -12.74 -12.01 -1.36
CA ILE A 348 -11.62 -11.66 -0.48
C ILE A 348 -10.85 -10.51 -1.14
N ILE A 349 -10.80 -9.36 -0.49
CA ILE A 349 -10.04 -8.19 -0.92
C ILE A 349 -8.73 -8.13 -0.14
N VAL A 350 -7.60 -8.21 -0.82
CA VAL A 350 -6.28 -8.16 -0.17
C VAL A 350 -5.62 -6.81 -0.45
N SER A 351 -5.26 -6.08 0.61
CA SER A 351 -4.60 -4.77 0.51
C SER A 351 -3.83 -4.45 1.78
N GLN A 352 -2.53 -4.17 1.67
CA GLN A 352 -1.71 -3.78 2.82
C GLN A 352 -2.25 -2.51 3.49
N SER A 353 -2.48 -1.45 2.72
CA SER A 353 -2.96 -0.17 3.23
C SER A 353 -4.46 -0.15 3.55
N GLY A 354 -5.24 -1.03 2.90
CA GLY A 354 -6.69 -0.98 2.93
C GLY A 354 -7.30 0.27 2.27
N GLU A 355 -6.50 1.01 1.48
CA GLU A 355 -6.87 2.27 0.82
C GLU A 355 -6.64 2.22 -0.71
N THR A 356 -6.32 1.07 -1.28
CA THR A 356 -6.11 0.92 -2.73
C THR A 356 -7.42 1.17 -3.47
N ALA A 357 -7.44 2.18 -4.36
CA ALA A 357 -8.66 2.65 -5.01
C ALA A 357 -9.41 1.54 -5.77
N ASP A 358 -8.70 0.79 -6.61
CA ASP A 358 -9.30 -0.31 -7.37
C ASP A 358 -9.85 -1.42 -6.46
N SER A 359 -9.12 -1.78 -5.41
CA SER A 359 -9.52 -2.81 -4.44
C SER A 359 -10.78 -2.37 -3.66
N LEU A 360 -10.86 -1.09 -3.27
CA LEU A 360 -12.02 -0.52 -2.61
C LEU A 360 -13.24 -0.48 -3.55
N ALA A 361 -13.04 -0.13 -4.82
CA ALA A 361 -14.11 -0.14 -5.82
C ALA A 361 -14.62 -1.58 -6.09
N ALA A 362 -13.71 -2.56 -6.13
CA ALA A 362 -14.07 -3.97 -6.26
C ALA A 362 -14.88 -4.47 -5.05
N LEU A 363 -14.50 -4.09 -3.83
CA LEU A 363 -15.26 -4.36 -2.59
C LEU A 363 -16.70 -3.85 -2.71
N ARG A 364 -16.85 -2.57 -3.07
CA ARG A 364 -18.16 -1.91 -3.22
C ARG A 364 -19.02 -2.57 -4.29
N LEU A 365 -18.39 -3.00 -5.40
CA LEU A 365 -19.07 -3.73 -6.47
C LEU A 365 -19.61 -5.07 -5.97
N ALA A 366 -18.80 -5.85 -5.22
CA ALA A 366 -19.21 -7.12 -4.65
C ALA A 366 -20.40 -6.94 -3.69
N LYS A 367 -20.31 -5.96 -2.78
CA LYS A 367 -21.40 -5.62 -1.85
C LYS A 367 -22.67 -5.20 -2.58
N LYS A 368 -22.57 -4.37 -3.63
CA LYS A 368 -23.72 -3.97 -4.46
C LYS A 368 -24.40 -5.16 -5.13
N LYS A 369 -23.63 -6.24 -5.40
CA LYS A 369 -24.17 -7.50 -5.95
C LYS A 369 -24.68 -8.46 -4.88
N GLY A 370 -24.61 -8.10 -3.60
CA GLY A 370 -25.09 -8.90 -2.48
C GLY A 370 -24.18 -10.10 -2.12
N VAL A 371 -22.93 -10.11 -2.59
CA VAL A 371 -21.96 -11.16 -2.28
C VAL A 371 -21.16 -10.78 -1.03
N LYS A 372 -20.94 -11.74 -0.13
CA LYS A 372 -20.15 -11.56 1.10
C LYS A 372 -18.71 -11.13 0.80
N THR A 373 -18.17 -10.27 1.65
CA THR A 373 -16.83 -9.69 1.49
C THR A 373 -15.98 -9.89 2.74
N LEU A 374 -14.70 -10.18 2.52
CA LEU A 374 -13.66 -10.27 3.54
C LEU A 374 -12.47 -9.39 3.14
N GLY A 375 -12.08 -8.45 3.98
CA GLY A 375 -10.85 -7.68 3.80
C GLY A 375 -9.68 -8.33 4.52
N ILE A 376 -8.56 -8.58 3.83
CA ILE A 376 -7.26 -8.90 4.46
C ILE A 376 -6.43 -7.62 4.39
N VAL A 377 -6.23 -6.95 5.52
CA VAL A 377 -5.59 -5.62 5.60
C VAL A 377 -4.63 -5.54 6.77
N ASN A 378 -3.64 -4.63 6.66
CA ASN A 378 -2.71 -4.37 7.76
C ASN A 378 -3.09 -3.12 8.57
N VAL A 379 -3.69 -2.11 7.93
CA VAL A 379 -4.02 -0.85 8.59
C VAL A 379 -5.40 -0.91 9.23
N VAL A 380 -5.41 -0.86 10.56
CA VAL A 380 -6.65 -0.83 11.36
C VAL A 380 -7.44 0.44 11.02
N GLY A 381 -8.75 0.30 10.83
CA GLY A 381 -9.64 1.42 10.52
C GLY A 381 -9.50 1.98 9.09
N SER A 382 -8.79 1.30 8.19
CA SER A 382 -8.74 1.65 6.77
C SER A 382 -10.12 1.55 6.09
N SER A 383 -10.25 2.13 4.90
CA SER A 383 -11.53 2.14 4.18
C SER A 383 -12.05 0.73 3.88
N ILE A 384 -11.17 -0.17 3.42
CA ILE A 384 -11.56 -1.58 3.21
C ILE A 384 -12.00 -2.23 4.52
N ALA A 385 -11.26 -2.00 5.62
CA ALA A 385 -11.61 -2.56 6.93
C ALA A 385 -12.98 -2.10 7.44
N ARG A 386 -13.35 -0.83 7.19
CA ARG A 386 -14.65 -0.28 7.60
C ARG A 386 -15.81 -0.72 6.72
N GLU A 387 -15.54 -1.00 5.45
CA GLU A 387 -16.59 -1.29 4.46
C GLU A 387 -16.82 -2.78 4.22
N ALA A 388 -15.82 -3.66 4.47
CA ALA A 388 -15.97 -5.11 4.34
C ALA A 388 -16.94 -5.69 5.40
N ASP A 389 -17.59 -6.80 5.06
CA ASP A 389 -18.47 -7.50 6.01
C ASP A 389 -17.67 -8.21 7.11
N ASN A 390 -16.47 -8.67 6.76
CA ASN A 390 -15.53 -9.37 7.64
C ASN A 390 -14.12 -8.82 7.41
N VAL A 391 -13.26 -8.86 8.43
CA VAL A 391 -11.89 -8.32 8.34
C VAL A 391 -10.89 -9.24 9.02
N PHE A 392 -9.79 -9.53 8.32
CA PHE A 392 -8.61 -10.16 8.88
C PHE A 392 -7.47 -9.13 8.93
N TYR A 393 -7.02 -8.78 10.12
CA TYR A 393 -5.86 -7.88 10.31
C TYR A 393 -4.55 -8.68 10.36
N THR A 394 -3.58 -8.33 9.52
CA THR A 394 -2.32 -9.07 9.39
C THR A 394 -1.28 -8.72 10.46
N LEU A 395 -1.46 -7.65 11.20
CA LEU A 395 -0.60 -7.21 12.32
C LEU A 395 0.89 -7.10 11.98
N ALA A 396 1.22 -6.81 10.71
CA ALA A 396 2.61 -6.68 10.25
C ALA A 396 3.34 -5.43 10.80
N GLY A 397 2.62 -4.54 11.49
CA GLY A 397 3.13 -3.24 11.87
C GLY A 397 3.32 -2.30 10.66
N PRO A 398 3.91 -1.11 10.86
CA PRO A 398 4.12 -0.16 9.77
C PRO A 398 5.14 -0.70 8.75
N GLU A 399 4.80 -0.61 7.46
CA GLU A 399 5.67 -0.93 6.34
C GLU A 399 5.90 0.33 5.50
N ILE A 400 7.14 0.83 5.47
CA ILE A 400 7.52 2.14 4.94
C ILE A 400 8.12 2.05 3.53
N ALA A 401 8.95 1.02 3.27
CA ALA A 401 9.51 0.80 1.94
C ALA A 401 8.39 0.67 0.91
N VAL A 402 8.54 1.34 -0.24
CA VAL A 402 7.50 1.35 -1.29
C VAL A 402 7.23 -0.06 -1.81
N ALA A 403 8.28 -0.82 -2.13
CA ALA A 403 8.15 -2.23 -2.49
C ALA A 403 7.79 -3.06 -1.25
N THR A 404 6.67 -3.74 -1.29
CA THR A 404 6.16 -4.51 -0.15
C THR A 404 6.97 -5.79 0.07
N THR A 405 7.20 -6.15 1.33
CA THR A 405 7.94 -7.37 1.75
C THR A 405 7.22 -8.11 2.86
N LYS A 406 7.25 -7.60 4.10
CA LYS A 406 6.63 -8.26 5.26
C LYS A 406 5.11 -8.33 5.15
N ALA A 407 4.47 -7.32 4.53
CA ALA A 407 3.02 -7.35 4.33
C ALA A 407 2.61 -8.48 3.37
N TYR A 408 3.40 -8.76 2.31
CA TYR A 408 3.18 -9.92 1.45
C TYR A 408 3.20 -11.22 2.25
N SER A 409 4.23 -11.43 3.08
CA SER A 409 4.35 -12.65 3.92
C SER A 409 3.20 -12.79 4.91
N THR A 410 2.78 -11.71 5.57
CA THR A 410 1.66 -11.77 6.52
C THR A 410 0.30 -11.96 5.85
N GLN A 411 0.12 -11.45 4.63
CA GLN A 411 -1.07 -11.72 3.81
C GLN A 411 -1.16 -13.19 3.39
N LEU A 412 -0.03 -13.83 3.05
CA LEU A 412 0.04 -15.28 2.81
C LEU A 412 -0.43 -16.07 4.04
N ILE A 413 0.08 -15.72 5.23
CA ILE A 413 -0.32 -16.37 6.48
C ILE A 413 -1.82 -16.23 6.73
N ALA A 414 -2.39 -15.05 6.52
CA ALA A 414 -3.85 -14.87 6.63
C ALA A 414 -4.61 -15.79 5.66
N GLY A 415 -4.14 -15.90 4.40
CA GLY A 415 -4.70 -16.83 3.43
C GLY A 415 -4.59 -18.29 3.85
N TYR A 416 -3.45 -18.70 4.41
CA TYR A 416 -3.23 -20.08 4.90
C TYR A 416 -4.14 -20.40 6.10
N CYS A 417 -4.22 -19.52 7.08
CA CYS A 417 -5.12 -19.71 8.23
C CYS A 417 -6.58 -19.86 7.79
N LEU A 418 -7.01 -19.04 6.83
CA LEU A 418 -8.36 -19.15 6.26
C LEU A 418 -8.54 -20.49 5.52
N ALA A 419 -7.60 -20.88 4.63
CA ALA A 419 -7.72 -22.10 3.86
C ALA A 419 -7.74 -23.36 4.74
N VAL A 420 -6.84 -23.44 5.73
CA VAL A 420 -6.76 -24.56 6.68
C VAL A 420 -8.02 -24.66 7.54
N GLN A 421 -8.54 -23.51 8.04
CA GLN A 421 -9.78 -23.52 8.82
C GLN A 421 -11.00 -23.86 7.96
N PHE A 422 -11.06 -23.38 6.71
CA PHE A 422 -12.12 -23.72 5.78
C PHE A 422 -12.12 -25.23 5.46
N ALA A 423 -10.94 -25.80 5.21
CA ALA A 423 -10.76 -27.23 4.98
C ALA A 423 -11.26 -28.06 6.17
N LYS A 424 -10.90 -27.65 7.39
CA LYS A 424 -11.33 -28.30 8.63
C LYS A 424 -12.85 -28.27 8.81
N VAL A 425 -13.46 -27.08 8.68
CA VAL A 425 -14.90 -26.87 8.87
C VAL A 425 -15.73 -27.61 7.82
N ARG A 426 -15.21 -27.75 6.60
CA ARG A 426 -15.85 -28.48 5.50
C ARG A 426 -15.63 -29.98 5.56
N GLY A 427 -14.66 -30.42 6.36
CA GLY A 427 -14.31 -31.84 6.51
C GLY A 427 -13.50 -32.41 5.33
N SER A 428 -12.85 -31.56 4.54
CA SER A 428 -11.93 -32.00 3.46
C SER A 428 -10.58 -32.46 3.99
N ILE A 429 -10.19 -32.07 5.20
CA ILE A 429 -9.02 -32.58 5.93
C ILE A 429 -9.45 -33.15 7.29
N ASP A 430 -8.72 -34.17 7.77
CA ASP A 430 -8.94 -34.77 9.09
C ASP A 430 -8.20 -34.01 10.21
N ASP A 431 -8.40 -34.44 11.47
CA ASP A 431 -7.78 -33.81 12.64
C ASP A 431 -6.25 -33.91 12.62
N THR A 432 -5.70 -34.98 12.08
CA THR A 432 -4.25 -35.22 12.02
C THR A 432 -3.59 -34.25 11.03
N GLN A 433 -4.19 -34.12 9.84
CA GLN A 433 -3.72 -33.20 8.82
C GLN A 433 -3.88 -31.73 9.27
N TYR A 434 -4.99 -31.41 9.92
CA TYR A 434 -5.23 -30.07 10.50
C TYR A 434 -4.15 -29.70 11.51
N ALA A 435 -3.85 -30.59 12.46
CA ALA A 435 -2.82 -30.35 13.48
C ALA A 435 -1.42 -30.22 12.84
N HIS A 436 -1.10 -31.08 11.85
CA HIS A 436 0.15 -30.99 11.11
C HIS A 436 0.33 -29.64 10.39
N LEU A 437 -0.70 -29.16 9.68
CA LEU A 437 -0.64 -27.88 8.97
C LEU A 437 -0.45 -26.69 9.93
N ILE A 438 -1.10 -26.72 11.10
CA ILE A 438 -0.89 -25.68 12.13
C ILE A 438 0.56 -25.71 12.65
N ASP A 439 1.11 -26.89 12.95
CA ASP A 439 2.49 -27.05 13.42
C ASP A 439 3.50 -26.55 12.37
N GLU A 440 3.31 -26.90 11.11
CA GLU A 440 4.14 -26.40 10.00
C GLU A 440 4.07 -24.87 9.84
N MET A 441 2.88 -24.25 9.96
CA MET A 441 2.76 -22.80 9.95
C MET A 441 3.50 -22.15 11.12
N GLN A 442 3.38 -22.72 12.33
CA GLN A 442 4.06 -22.18 13.52
C GLN A 442 5.59 -22.25 13.44
N GLN A 443 6.14 -23.14 12.60
CA GLN A 443 7.59 -23.24 12.35
C GLN A 443 8.10 -22.23 11.31
N LEU A 444 7.22 -21.62 10.49
CA LEU A 444 7.63 -20.70 9.42
C LEU A 444 8.51 -19.53 9.92
N PRO A 445 8.22 -18.87 11.05
CA PRO A 445 9.07 -17.78 11.54
C PRO A 445 10.53 -18.19 11.73
N ASP A 446 10.78 -19.36 12.32
CA ASP A 446 12.14 -19.84 12.58
C ASP A 446 12.84 -20.31 11.30
N LYS A 447 12.08 -20.90 10.35
CA LYS A 447 12.57 -21.25 9.02
C LYS A 447 12.95 -19.99 8.21
N ILE A 448 12.16 -18.91 8.30
CA ILE A 448 12.48 -17.61 7.68
C ILE A 448 13.75 -17.00 8.30
N ALA A 449 13.86 -17.00 9.65
CA ALA A 449 15.05 -16.51 10.34
C ALA A 449 16.32 -17.23 9.86
N LYS A 450 16.24 -18.54 9.68
CA LYS A 450 17.37 -19.35 9.16
C LYS A 450 17.77 -18.97 7.73
N ILE A 451 16.82 -18.62 6.86
CA ILE A 451 17.13 -18.15 5.50
C ILE A 451 17.88 -16.81 5.55
N LEU A 452 17.50 -15.92 6.48
CA LEU A 452 18.10 -14.61 6.62
C LEU A 452 19.55 -14.67 7.16
N GLU A 453 19.97 -15.79 7.76
CA GLU A 453 21.35 -16.04 8.18
C GLU A 453 22.32 -16.24 7.00
N ASP A 454 21.83 -16.72 5.84
CA ASP A 454 22.64 -17.01 4.61
C ASP A 454 22.59 -15.85 3.58
N LYS A 455 22.28 -14.65 4.02
CA LYS A 455 22.08 -13.47 3.12
C LYS A 455 23.33 -13.06 2.36
N GLU A 456 24.54 -13.25 2.91
CA GLU A 456 25.80 -12.86 2.27
C GLU A 456 26.04 -13.61 0.96
N ARG A 457 25.64 -14.87 0.88
CA ARG A 457 25.72 -15.68 -0.34
C ARG A 457 24.80 -15.14 -1.43
N ILE A 458 23.59 -14.73 -1.04
CA ILE A 458 22.63 -14.10 -1.95
C ILE A 458 23.15 -12.73 -2.39
N GLN A 459 23.70 -11.93 -1.47
CA GLN A 459 24.31 -10.63 -1.76
C GLN A 459 25.44 -10.74 -2.79
N TRP A 460 26.34 -11.71 -2.60
CA TRP A 460 27.44 -11.95 -3.54
C TRP A 460 26.92 -12.28 -4.95
N PHE A 461 25.90 -13.14 -5.03
CA PHE A 461 25.30 -13.49 -6.32
C PHE A 461 24.61 -12.30 -6.96
N ALA A 462 23.80 -11.58 -6.20
CA ALA A 462 23.04 -10.41 -6.65
C ALA A 462 23.97 -9.31 -7.21
N ALA A 463 25.10 -9.04 -6.55
CA ALA A 463 26.08 -8.06 -7.01
C ALA A 463 26.61 -8.37 -8.42
N LYS A 464 26.76 -9.66 -8.77
CA LYS A 464 27.18 -10.08 -10.12
C LYS A 464 26.12 -9.87 -11.19
N GLN A 465 24.85 -9.85 -10.79
CA GLN A 465 23.70 -9.69 -11.68
C GLN A 465 23.23 -8.23 -11.83
N ALA A 466 23.93 -7.28 -11.19
CA ALA A 466 23.54 -5.86 -11.23
C ALA A 466 23.47 -5.25 -12.63
N ASN A 467 24.20 -5.81 -13.59
CA ASN A 467 24.23 -5.36 -14.98
C ASN A 467 23.42 -6.24 -15.95
N ALA A 468 22.62 -7.18 -15.44
CA ALA A 468 21.73 -7.97 -16.29
C ALA A 468 20.72 -7.04 -17.01
N SER A 469 20.47 -7.28 -18.28
CA SER A 469 19.42 -6.57 -19.04
C SER A 469 18.04 -7.14 -18.73
N ASP A 470 17.95 -8.46 -18.71
CA ASP A 470 16.72 -9.21 -18.56
C ASP A 470 16.94 -10.37 -17.61
N ILE A 471 15.91 -10.67 -16.81
CA ILE A 471 15.90 -11.81 -15.87
C ILE A 471 14.56 -12.54 -16.00
N PHE A 472 14.63 -13.85 -16.21
CA PHE A 472 13.44 -14.70 -16.26
C PHE A 472 13.30 -15.52 -14.99
N PHE A 473 12.08 -15.56 -14.47
CA PHE A 473 11.70 -16.41 -13.34
C PHE A 473 10.78 -17.51 -13.87
N ILE A 474 11.05 -18.76 -13.51
CA ILE A 474 10.24 -19.88 -13.95
C ILE A 474 9.89 -20.82 -12.81
N GLY A 475 8.68 -21.33 -12.84
CA GLY A 475 8.18 -22.31 -11.88
C GLY A 475 6.95 -23.04 -12.40
N ARG A 476 6.50 -24.07 -11.69
CA ARG A 476 5.25 -24.78 -11.99
C ARG A 476 4.37 -24.81 -10.74
N GLY A 477 3.05 -24.79 -10.94
CA GLY A 477 2.12 -24.74 -9.81
C GLY A 477 2.36 -23.51 -8.94
N ILE A 478 2.45 -23.69 -7.62
CA ILE A 478 2.68 -22.60 -6.67
C ILE A 478 4.05 -21.93 -6.87
N ASP A 479 5.05 -22.64 -7.41
CA ASP A 479 6.35 -22.07 -7.75
C ASP A 479 6.27 -20.97 -8.84
N TYR A 480 5.26 -21.04 -9.72
CA TYR A 480 4.97 -19.96 -10.65
C TYR A 480 4.43 -18.71 -9.93
N ALA A 481 3.57 -18.90 -8.93
CA ALA A 481 3.10 -17.77 -8.11
C ALA A 481 4.26 -17.08 -7.37
N ILE A 482 5.23 -17.84 -6.84
CA ILE A 482 6.45 -17.32 -6.23
C ILE A 482 7.28 -16.54 -7.27
N SER A 483 7.42 -17.08 -8.47
CA SER A 483 8.15 -16.46 -9.58
C SER A 483 7.57 -15.10 -9.98
N LEU A 484 6.23 -14.95 -9.98
CA LEU A 484 5.56 -13.67 -10.24
C LEU A 484 6.00 -12.59 -9.24
N GLU A 485 6.04 -12.90 -7.94
CA GLU A 485 6.45 -11.94 -6.91
C GLU A 485 7.94 -11.62 -7.01
N GLY A 486 8.81 -12.60 -7.23
CA GLY A 486 10.25 -12.38 -7.44
C GLY A 486 10.54 -11.46 -8.61
N SER A 487 9.86 -11.68 -9.73
CA SER A 487 9.94 -10.83 -10.93
C SER A 487 9.44 -9.41 -10.64
N LEU A 488 8.33 -9.25 -9.91
CA LEU A 488 7.82 -7.92 -9.56
C LEU A 488 8.82 -7.15 -8.68
N LYS A 489 9.37 -7.75 -7.63
CA LYS A 489 10.40 -7.12 -6.78
C LYS A 489 11.60 -6.67 -7.60
N MET A 490 12.07 -7.50 -8.53
CA MET A 490 13.19 -7.15 -9.40
C MET A 490 12.88 -5.91 -10.25
N LYS A 491 11.71 -5.84 -10.88
CA LYS A 491 11.28 -4.67 -11.69
C LYS A 491 11.17 -3.40 -10.86
N GLU A 492 10.51 -3.49 -9.71
CA GLU A 492 10.17 -2.33 -8.88
C GLU A 492 11.40 -1.54 -8.40
N ILE A 493 12.42 -2.26 -7.94
CA ILE A 493 13.53 -1.63 -7.22
C ILE A 493 14.85 -1.60 -7.97
N SER A 494 15.09 -2.56 -8.89
CA SER A 494 16.34 -2.59 -9.67
C SER A 494 16.21 -2.00 -11.07
N TYR A 495 14.97 -1.83 -11.55
CA TYR A 495 14.63 -1.40 -12.91
C TYR A 495 15.15 -2.33 -14.00
N ILE A 496 15.54 -3.55 -13.67
CA ILE A 496 15.86 -4.60 -14.63
C ILE A 496 14.54 -5.16 -15.14
N HIS A 497 14.40 -5.28 -16.45
CA HIS A 497 13.27 -5.97 -17.04
C HIS A 497 13.26 -7.43 -16.60
N SER A 498 12.17 -7.88 -16.04
CA SER A 498 12.05 -9.28 -15.63
C SER A 498 10.62 -9.79 -15.82
N GLU A 499 10.50 -11.05 -16.17
CA GLU A 499 9.22 -11.72 -16.37
C GLU A 499 9.20 -13.06 -15.68
N ALA A 500 7.98 -13.46 -15.28
CA ALA A 500 7.74 -14.78 -14.70
C ALA A 500 6.87 -15.61 -15.64
N TYR A 501 7.24 -16.86 -15.85
CA TYR A 501 6.52 -17.79 -16.70
C TYR A 501 6.25 -19.11 -15.99
N ALA A 502 5.10 -19.69 -16.27
CA ALA A 502 4.90 -21.10 -16.01
C ALA A 502 5.94 -21.86 -16.85
N ALA A 503 6.81 -22.65 -16.21
CA ALA A 503 8.00 -23.21 -16.86
C ALA A 503 7.69 -24.02 -18.13
N GLY A 504 6.51 -24.68 -18.18
CA GLY A 504 6.04 -25.40 -19.37
C GLY A 504 5.70 -24.51 -20.55
N GLU A 505 5.30 -23.25 -20.31
CA GLU A 505 4.89 -22.30 -21.35
C GLU A 505 6.07 -21.66 -22.10
N LEU A 506 7.29 -21.70 -21.53
CA LEU A 506 8.47 -21.13 -22.19
C LEU A 506 8.63 -21.57 -23.64
N LYS A 507 8.45 -22.85 -23.92
CA LYS A 507 8.61 -23.44 -25.25
C LYS A 507 7.54 -23.00 -26.27
N HIS A 508 6.46 -22.36 -25.83
CA HIS A 508 5.39 -21.88 -26.68
C HIS A 508 5.60 -20.43 -27.18
N GLY A 509 6.83 -19.94 -27.10
CA GLY A 509 7.22 -18.64 -27.67
C GLY A 509 8.39 -17.98 -26.93
N THR A 510 8.24 -17.78 -25.62
CA THR A 510 9.12 -16.94 -24.80
C THR A 510 10.57 -17.43 -24.73
N ILE A 511 10.82 -18.73 -24.89
CA ILE A 511 12.17 -19.29 -24.92
C ILE A 511 13.05 -18.66 -26.05
N SER A 512 12.43 -18.04 -27.06
CA SER A 512 13.13 -17.28 -28.10
C SER A 512 13.91 -16.07 -27.59
N LEU A 513 13.60 -15.59 -26.38
CA LEU A 513 14.27 -14.48 -25.71
C LEU A 513 15.52 -14.90 -24.92
N ILE A 514 15.77 -16.20 -24.82
CA ILE A 514 16.94 -16.72 -24.10
C ILE A 514 18.16 -16.64 -24.99
N GLU A 515 19.12 -15.83 -24.56
CA GLU A 515 20.43 -15.63 -25.20
C GLU A 515 21.56 -16.07 -24.26
N ASP A 516 22.79 -16.05 -24.77
CA ASP A 516 23.97 -16.42 -23.98
C ASP A 516 24.15 -15.48 -22.80
N GLY A 517 24.21 -16.04 -21.58
CA GLY A 517 24.33 -15.30 -20.33
C GLY A 517 23.01 -14.79 -19.75
N THR A 518 21.86 -14.94 -20.42
CA THR A 518 20.55 -14.55 -19.85
C THR A 518 20.29 -15.28 -18.53
N LEU A 519 20.05 -14.53 -17.45
CA LEU A 519 19.74 -15.13 -16.14
C LEU A 519 18.33 -15.73 -16.13
N VAL A 520 18.25 -17.02 -15.83
CA VAL A 520 16.99 -17.73 -15.59
C VAL A 520 17.00 -18.28 -14.17
N ILE A 521 16.03 -17.86 -13.36
CA ILE A 521 15.83 -18.31 -11.98
C ILE A 521 14.71 -19.33 -11.97
N GLY A 522 15.05 -20.59 -11.68
CA GLY A 522 14.09 -21.67 -11.47
C GLY A 522 13.70 -21.78 -10.00
N VAL A 523 12.39 -21.76 -9.72
CA VAL A 523 11.83 -22.06 -8.39
C VAL A 523 11.33 -23.50 -8.41
N LEU A 524 11.83 -24.34 -7.47
CA LEU A 524 11.65 -25.78 -7.46
C LEU A 524 11.37 -26.27 -6.02
N THR A 525 10.22 -25.93 -5.47
CA THR A 525 9.83 -26.31 -4.11
C THR A 525 8.82 -27.45 -4.08
N GLN A 526 8.17 -27.75 -5.22
CA GLN A 526 7.15 -28.77 -5.36
C GLN A 526 7.78 -30.10 -5.79
N SER A 527 7.69 -31.12 -4.93
CA SER A 527 8.38 -32.42 -5.14
C SER A 527 7.95 -33.12 -6.42
N GLU A 528 6.65 -33.16 -6.73
CA GLU A 528 6.10 -33.83 -7.93
C GLU A 528 6.43 -33.08 -9.25
N LEU A 529 6.72 -31.79 -9.16
CA LEU A 529 6.99 -30.93 -10.31
C LEU A 529 8.48 -30.64 -10.51
N TYR A 530 9.33 -31.05 -9.55
CA TYR A 530 10.76 -30.78 -9.51
C TYR A 530 11.47 -31.18 -10.81
N GLU A 531 11.42 -32.44 -11.19
CA GLU A 531 12.07 -32.97 -12.41
C GLU A 531 11.57 -32.30 -13.69
N LYS A 532 10.29 -31.95 -13.73
CA LYS A 532 9.70 -31.23 -14.88
C LYS A 532 10.25 -29.82 -15.01
N THR A 533 10.43 -29.13 -13.89
CA THR A 533 11.02 -27.78 -13.87
C THR A 533 12.50 -27.83 -14.19
N VAL A 534 13.26 -28.80 -13.65
CA VAL A 534 14.66 -29.05 -14.01
C VAL A 534 14.80 -29.25 -15.52
N SER A 535 13.94 -30.05 -16.13
CA SER A 535 13.94 -30.27 -17.59
C SER A 535 13.77 -28.96 -18.37
N ASN A 536 12.87 -28.08 -17.94
CA ASN A 536 12.71 -26.77 -18.58
C ASN A 536 13.94 -25.85 -18.37
N MET A 537 14.61 -25.93 -17.22
CA MET A 537 15.87 -25.22 -16.99
C MET A 537 16.97 -25.72 -17.94
N VAL A 538 17.07 -27.02 -18.15
CA VAL A 538 18.01 -27.62 -19.11
C VAL A 538 17.74 -27.12 -20.54
N GLU A 539 16.48 -26.96 -20.93
CA GLU A 539 16.11 -26.37 -22.22
C GLU A 539 16.62 -24.91 -22.36
N CYS A 540 16.59 -24.11 -21.29
CA CYS A 540 17.17 -22.78 -21.26
C CYS A 540 18.70 -22.82 -21.30
N LYS A 541 19.33 -23.74 -20.52
CA LYS A 541 20.78 -23.93 -20.50
C LYS A 541 21.35 -24.25 -21.89
N SER A 542 20.64 -25.09 -22.65
CA SER A 542 21.05 -25.47 -24.00
C SER A 542 21.06 -24.29 -25.00
N ARG A 543 20.50 -23.14 -24.61
CA ARG A 543 20.46 -21.88 -25.37
C ARG A 543 21.38 -20.80 -24.80
N GLY A 544 22.23 -21.19 -23.83
CA GLY A 544 23.22 -20.27 -23.25
C GLY A 544 22.78 -19.58 -21.95
N ALA A 545 21.59 -19.89 -21.40
CA ALA A 545 21.14 -19.28 -20.15
C ALA A 545 22.09 -19.55 -18.97
N TYR A 546 22.29 -18.53 -18.14
CA TYR A 546 22.92 -18.65 -16.85
C TYR A 546 21.84 -19.00 -15.81
N LEU A 547 21.96 -20.17 -15.17
CA LEU A 547 20.89 -20.72 -14.35
C LEU A 547 21.12 -20.51 -12.85
N MET A 548 20.09 -20.06 -12.15
CA MET A 548 19.97 -20.11 -10.68
C MET A 548 18.83 -21.04 -10.29
N GLY A 549 19.06 -21.95 -9.35
CA GLY A 549 18.02 -22.81 -8.76
C GLY A 549 17.71 -22.40 -7.33
N LEU A 550 16.42 -22.19 -7.04
CA LEU A 550 15.90 -21.97 -5.68
C LEU A 550 15.07 -23.21 -5.29
N THR A 551 15.56 -23.99 -4.34
CA THR A 551 14.97 -25.27 -3.96
C THR A 551 15.12 -25.57 -2.46
N THR A 552 14.50 -26.65 -2.00
CA THR A 552 14.61 -27.09 -0.60
C THR A 552 15.87 -27.90 -0.33
N TYR A 553 16.36 -27.87 0.91
CA TYR A 553 17.43 -28.78 1.34
C TYR A 553 17.10 -30.22 1.03
N GLY A 554 18.07 -30.96 0.51
CA GLY A 554 17.97 -32.35 0.06
C GLY A 554 17.96 -32.52 -1.46
N ASN A 555 17.65 -31.47 -2.23
CA ASN A 555 17.65 -31.49 -3.70
C ASN A 555 19.04 -31.10 -4.26
N TYR A 556 20.12 -31.70 -3.77
CA TYR A 556 21.51 -31.33 -4.08
C TYR A 556 21.91 -31.65 -5.53
N ASN A 557 21.23 -32.58 -6.20
CA ASN A 557 21.46 -32.90 -7.60
C ASN A 557 21.21 -31.72 -8.56
N ILE A 558 20.49 -30.68 -8.14
CA ILE A 558 20.31 -29.47 -8.94
C ILE A 558 21.64 -28.78 -9.30
N GLU A 559 22.67 -28.94 -8.48
CA GLU A 559 24.00 -28.35 -8.69
C GLU A 559 24.68 -28.82 -9.97
N ASP A 560 24.33 -30.01 -10.48
CA ASP A 560 24.81 -30.48 -11.79
C ASP A 560 24.19 -29.72 -12.97
N THR A 561 23.05 -29.08 -12.75
CA THR A 561 22.27 -28.38 -13.79
C THR A 561 22.50 -26.87 -13.76
N VAL A 562 22.53 -26.25 -12.57
CA VAL A 562 22.57 -24.81 -12.42
C VAL A 562 23.95 -24.26 -12.05
N SER A 563 24.16 -22.99 -12.29
CA SER A 563 25.41 -22.28 -11.98
C SER A 563 25.44 -21.74 -10.55
N PHE A 564 24.28 -21.52 -9.94
CA PHE A 564 24.12 -21.06 -8.58
C PHE A 564 22.87 -21.65 -7.96
N THR A 565 22.96 -22.05 -6.69
CA THR A 565 21.83 -22.65 -5.97
C THR A 565 21.56 -21.91 -4.67
N VAL A 566 20.30 -21.67 -4.36
CA VAL A 566 19.83 -21.21 -3.05
C VAL A 566 18.95 -22.30 -2.45
N TYR A 567 19.30 -22.73 -1.25
CA TYR A 567 18.53 -23.72 -0.51
C TYR A 567 17.71 -23.06 0.59
N ILE A 568 16.46 -23.50 0.73
CA ILE A 568 15.56 -23.11 1.81
C ILE A 568 15.19 -24.31 2.67
N PRO A 569 14.80 -24.13 3.94
CA PRO A 569 14.30 -25.19 4.78
C PRO A 569 13.08 -25.89 4.14
N LYS A 570 12.92 -27.18 4.41
CA LYS A 570 11.69 -27.90 4.05
C LYS A 570 10.52 -27.41 4.89
N THR A 571 9.37 -27.35 4.29
CA THR A 571 8.07 -27.09 4.92
C THR A 571 7.00 -27.87 4.15
N ASP A 572 5.77 -27.87 4.63
CA ASP A 572 4.64 -28.33 3.84
C ASP A 572 4.57 -27.52 2.53
N GLU A 573 4.35 -28.20 1.41
CA GLU A 573 4.44 -27.61 0.07
C GLU A 573 3.45 -26.46 -0.14
N HIS A 574 2.30 -26.46 0.55
CA HIS A 574 1.33 -25.36 0.52
C HIS A 574 1.90 -24.05 1.09
N PHE A 575 2.89 -24.13 1.97
CA PHE A 575 3.49 -22.97 2.63
C PHE A 575 4.86 -22.57 2.08
N ALA A 576 5.32 -23.25 1.03
CA ALA A 576 6.63 -23.03 0.40
C ALA A 576 6.84 -21.57 -0.04
N THR A 577 5.76 -20.87 -0.45
CA THR A 577 5.81 -19.47 -0.85
C THR A 577 6.38 -18.55 0.24
N SER A 578 6.02 -18.77 1.51
CA SER A 578 6.50 -17.98 2.64
C SER A 578 8.01 -18.07 2.85
N LEU A 579 8.64 -19.15 2.43
CA LEU A 579 10.09 -19.35 2.52
C LEU A 579 10.81 -18.92 1.24
N ALA A 580 10.30 -19.30 0.08
CA ALA A 580 10.97 -19.09 -1.20
C ALA A 580 10.97 -17.61 -1.63
N VAL A 581 10.02 -16.81 -1.18
CA VAL A 581 9.98 -15.36 -1.46
C VAL A 581 11.13 -14.61 -0.78
N ILE A 582 11.63 -15.07 0.37
CA ILE A 582 12.65 -14.37 1.15
C ILE A 582 13.96 -14.20 0.37
N PRO A 583 14.56 -15.27 -0.22
CA PRO A 583 15.75 -15.12 -1.07
C PRO A 583 15.52 -14.19 -2.27
N LEU A 584 14.32 -14.20 -2.85
CA LEU A 584 13.98 -13.36 -4.01
C LEU A 584 13.87 -11.88 -3.63
N GLN A 585 13.31 -11.57 -2.46
CA GLN A 585 13.31 -10.21 -1.89
C GLN A 585 14.72 -9.72 -1.61
N LEU A 586 15.57 -10.54 -0.98
CA LEU A 586 16.98 -10.24 -0.72
C LEU A 586 17.74 -10.01 -2.04
N MET A 587 17.49 -10.85 -3.04
CA MET A 587 18.12 -10.69 -4.36
C MET A 587 17.76 -9.35 -5.01
N GLY A 588 16.48 -9.01 -5.06
CA GLY A 588 16.03 -7.70 -5.58
C GLY A 588 16.66 -6.54 -4.83
N TYR A 589 16.69 -6.61 -3.49
CA TYR A 589 17.32 -5.61 -2.65
C TYR A 589 18.81 -5.44 -2.97
N TYR A 590 19.61 -6.52 -2.95
CA TYR A 590 21.04 -6.44 -3.16
C TYR A 590 21.45 -6.08 -4.59
N VAL A 591 20.71 -6.50 -5.60
CA VAL A 591 20.89 -6.02 -6.99
C VAL A 591 20.73 -4.50 -7.04
N SER A 592 19.71 -3.96 -6.39
CA SER A 592 19.41 -2.53 -6.39
C SER A 592 20.46 -1.72 -5.63
N VAL A 593 20.91 -2.21 -4.48
CA VAL A 593 22.01 -1.61 -3.71
C VAL A 593 23.31 -1.61 -4.51
N ALA A 594 23.65 -2.71 -5.19
CA ALA A 594 24.83 -2.79 -6.06
C ALA A 594 24.77 -1.80 -7.23
N LYS A 595 23.58 -1.43 -7.70
CA LYS A 595 23.35 -0.39 -8.71
C LYS A 595 23.34 1.03 -8.13
N GLY A 596 23.45 1.21 -6.82
CA GLY A 596 23.36 2.52 -6.14
C GLY A 596 21.97 3.15 -6.19
N LEU A 597 20.90 2.34 -6.23
CA LEU A 597 19.52 2.80 -6.32
C LEU A 597 18.89 2.97 -4.93
N ASP A 598 17.92 3.88 -4.83
CA ASP A 598 17.13 4.07 -3.62
C ASP A 598 16.06 2.96 -3.54
N VAL A 599 16.29 1.96 -2.70
CA VAL A 599 15.42 0.79 -2.56
C VAL A 599 14.15 1.07 -1.76
N ASP A 600 14.17 2.09 -0.89
CA ASP A 600 13.01 2.48 -0.09
C ASP A 600 12.01 3.30 -0.89
N LYS A 601 12.51 4.13 -1.82
CA LYS A 601 11.72 5.05 -2.63
C LYS A 601 12.12 4.93 -4.12
N PRO A 602 11.79 3.79 -4.75
CA PRO A 602 12.09 3.60 -6.16
C PRO A 602 11.32 4.60 -7.03
N ARG A 603 11.94 4.99 -8.17
CA ARG A 603 11.35 5.96 -9.09
C ARG A 603 9.99 5.47 -9.62
N ASN A 604 9.07 6.41 -9.88
CA ASN A 604 7.76 6.17 -10.51
C ASN A 604 6.83 5.22 -9.73
N LEU A 605 7.10 4.97 -8.45
CA LEU A 605 6.24 4.12 -7.61
C LEU A 605 5.81 4.87 -6.35
N ALA A 606 4.63 4.55 -5.88
CA ALA A 606 4.07 5.00 -4.62
C ALA A 606 3.65 3.79 -3.78
N LYS A 607 3.79 3.88 -2.44
CA LYS A 607 3.48 2.77 -1.52
C LYS A 607 2.04 2.28 -1.63
N SER A 608 1.09 3.18 -1.89
CA SER A 608 -0.32 2.83 -2.02
C SER A 608 -0.97 3.71 -3.08
N VAL A 609 -1.69 3.12 -4.02
CA VAL A 609 -2.40 3.80 -5.12
C VAL A 609 -3.84 4.04 -4.67
N THR A 610 -4.15 5.26 -4.24
CA THR A 610 -5.49 5.66 -3.73
C THR A 610 -6.28 6.49 -4.72
N VAL A 611 -5.79 6.66 -5.93
CA VAL A 611 -6.47 7.32 -7.05
C VAL A 611 -6.42 6.42 -8.27
N GLU A 612 -7.37 6.61 -9.17
CA GLU A 612 -7.46 5.93 -10.45
C GLU A 612 -6.69 6.69 -11.54
#